data_7ae961952378c3847e619717b77c2b61
#
_entry.id   7ae961952378c3847e619717b77c2b61
#
_cell.length_a   1.000
_cell.length_b   1.000
_cell.length_c   1.000
_cell.angle_alpha   90.00
_cell.angle_beta   90.00
_cell.angle_gamma   90.00
#
_symmetry.space_group_name_H-M   'P 1'
#
loop_
_entity.id
_entity.type
_entity.pdbx_description
1 polymer ?
#
loop_
_entity_poly.entity_id
_entity_poly.type
_entity_poly.pdbx_seq_one_letter_code
_entity_poly.pdbx_strand_id
1 'polypeptide(L)'
;GNARIHHYTATGELIKSWGEPGDGPGQFLIPHSLCLDKTGNVYVADRENSRIQVFTADGQFVREWKGVHRPDHIWQGPDGNMYVAELGFRQGLTLDSSLYPEQPLPHEVSHPSGVKILTPIGQWLGGWGMSTDTPGDIIAGHAMAMDSKGDLYVGETLDGARVQKYARVG
;
A
#
# COMPACT_ATOMS: atom_id res chain seq x y z
N GLY A 1 -3.98 15.60 -2.91
CA GLY A 1 -3.97 15.09 -4.29
C GLY A 1 -5.35 15.15 -4.92
N ASN A 2 -5.46 14.77 -6.20
CA ASN A 2 -6.73 14.83 -6.95
C ASN A 2 -7.50 13.50 -6.96
N ALA A 3 -7.06 12.52 -6.15
CA ALA A 3 -7.66 11.18 -6.04
C ALA A 3 -7.83 10.48 -7.41
N ARG A 4 -6.81 10.57 -8.28
CA ARG A 4 -6.86 10.05 -9.65
C ARG A 4 -5.65 9.20 -9.98
N ILE A 5 -5.89 8.22 -10.85
CA ILE A 5 -4.85 7.47 -11.55
C ILE A 5 -4.78 8.02 -12.98
N HIS A 6 -3.57 8.22 -13.47
CA HIS A 6 -3.31 8.69 -14.81
C HIS A 6 -2.44 7.68 -15.56
N HIS A 7 -2.85 7.33 -16.76
CA HIS A 7 -2.10 6.48 -17.68
C HIS A 7 -1.57 7.34 -18.83
N TYR A 8 -0.26 7.34 -19.01
CA TYR A 8 0.44 8.11 -20.04
C TYR A 8 1.18 7.18 -21.00
N THR A 9 1.39 7.65 -22.22
CA THR A 9 2.38 7.04 -23.14
C THR A 9 3.80 7.23 -22.58
N ALA A 10 4.77 6.50 -23.15
CA ALA A 10 6.18 6.71 -22.82
C ALA A 10 6.70 8.11 -23.19
N THR A 11 5.99 8.83 -24.06
CA THR A 11 6.29 10.22 -24.47
C THR A 11 5.57 11.27 -23.63
N GLY A 12 4.78 10.84 -22.62
CA GLY A 12 4.09 11.73 -21.69
C GLY A 12 2.71 12.22 -22.14
N GLU A 13 2.14 11.65 -23.19
CA GLU A 13 0.78 11.98 -23.64
C GLU A 13 -0.25 11.23 -22.78
N LEU A 14 -1.27 11.93 -22.29
CA LEU A 14 -2.33 11.33 -21.48
C LEU A 14 -3.19 10.40 -22.33
N ILE A 15 -3.17 9.10 -22.00
CA ILE A 15 -4.05 8.11 -22.61
C ILE A 15 -5.40 8.10 -21.91
N LYS A 16 -5.41 8.03 -20.56
CA LYS A 16 -6.61 7.90 -19.76
C LYS A 16 -6.39 8.37 -18.32
N SER A 17 -7.49 8.75 -17.70
CA SER A 17 -7.54 9.07 -16.26
C SER A 17 -8.83 8.53 -15.68
N TRP A 18 -8.75 8.01 -14.44
CA TRP A 18 -9.92 7.57 -13.67
C TRP A 18 -9.74 7.83 -12.19
N GLY A 19 -10.83 7.75 -11.45
CA GLY A 19 -10.89 8.00 -10.03
C GLY A 19 -11.45 9.38 -9.69
N GLU A 20 -11.95 9.48 -8.49
CA GLU A 20 -12.46 10.69 -7.84
C GLU A 20 -12.35 10.52 -6.32
N PRO A 21 -12.45 11.59 -5.51
CA PRO A 21 -12.47 11.48 -4.06
C PRO A 21 -13.65 10.66 -3.54
N GLY A 22 -13.41 9.79 -2.56
CA GLY A 22 -14.44 9.00 -1.89
C GLY A 22 -13.97 7.60 -1.46
N ASP A 23 -14.92 6.78 -1.03
CA ASP A 23 -14.71 5.42 -0.49
C ASP A 23 -15.40 4.32 -1.31
N GLY A 24 -16.17 4.65 -2.34
CA GLY A 24 -16.79 3.70 -3.24
C GLY A 24 -15.80 3.05 -4.23
N PRO A 25 -16.25 2.04 -5.01
CA PRO A 25 -15.45 1.45 -6.07
C PRO A 25 -14.99 2.51 -7.10
N GLY A 26 -13.67 2.57 -7.36
CA GLY A 26 -13.08 3.59 -8.25
C GLY A 26 -12.92 4.97 -7.64
N GLN A 27 -13.34 5.17 -6.40
CA GLN A 27 -13.05 6.37 -5.62
C GLN A 27 -11.83 6.15 -4.75
N PHE A 28 -11.12 7.23 -4.38
CA PHE A 28 -9.87 7.14 -3.62
C PHE A 28 -9.78 8.19 -2.53
N LEU A 29 -9.10 7.79 -1.45
CA LEU A 29 -8.62 8.70 -0.42
C LEU A 29 -7.12 8.50 -0.22
N ILE A 30 -6.33 9.34 -0.87
CA ILE A 30 -4.87 9.24 -1.01
C ILE A 30 -4.43 7.91 -1.67
N PRO A 31 -4.64 7.74 -2.98
CA PRO A 31 -3.99 6.65 -3.72
C PRO A 31 -2.47 6.87 -3.65
N HIS A 32 -1.78 6.03 -2.88
CA HIS A 32 -0.40 6.28 -2.47
C HIS A 32 0.63 5.57 -3.34
N SER A 33 0.31 4.35 -3.74
CA SER A 33 1.17 3.52 -4.59
C SER A 33 0.33 2.69 -5.55
N LEU A 34 0.93 2.27 -6.62
CA LEU A 34 0.35 1.30 -7.54
C LEU A 34 1.41 0.37 -8.12
N CYS A 35 0.99 -0.82 -8.52
CA CYS A 35 1.79 -1.71 -9.35
C CYS A 35 0.91 -2.40 -10.39
N LEU A 36 1.55 -2.99 -11.37
CA LEU A 36 0.90 -3.81 -12.38
C LEU A 36 1.29 -5.28 -12.17
N ASP A 37 0.34 -6.18 -12.38
CA ASP A 37 0.67 -7.59 -12.50
C ASP A 37 1.10 -7.95 -13.95
N LYS A 38 1.53 -9.19 -14.12
CA LYS A 38 1.98 -9.70 -15.44
C LYS A 38 0.89 -9.73 -16.50
N THR A 39 -0.38 -9.60 -16.10
CA THR A 39 -1.54 -9.59 -17.00
C THR A 39 -2.04 -8.17 -17.31
N GLY A 40 -1.40 -7.16 -16.70
CA GLY A 40 -1.72 -5.75 -16.90
C GLY A 40 -2.79 -5.21 -15.97
N ASN A 41 -3.25 -5.95 -14.95
CA ASN A 41 -4.12 -5.38 -13.93
C ASN A 41 -3.35 -4.35 -13.09
N VAL A 42 -4.04 -3.28 -12.72
CA VAL A 42 -3.51 -2.18 -11.90
C VAL A 42 -4.01 -2.34 -10.47
N TYR A 43 -3.08 -2.50 -9.55
CA TYR A 43 -3.35 -2.58 -8.11
C TYR A 43 -3.02 -1.25 -7.47
N VAL A 44 -3.97 -0.63 -6.80
CA VAL A 44 -3.82 0.69 -6.19
C VAL A 44 -3.93 0.59 -4.67
N ALA A 45 -2.91 1.01 -3.97
CA ALA A 45 -2.92 1.19 -2.52
C ALA A 45 -3.69 2.47 -2.19
N ASP A 46 -4.95 2.32 -1.82
CA ASP A 46 -5.86 3.39 -1.43
C ASP A 46 -5.76 3.62 0.08
N ARG A 47 -4.71 4.36 0.45
CA ARG A 47 -4.14 4.39 1.80
C ARG A 47 -5.14 4.70 2.89
N GLU A 48 -5.81 5.85 2.81
CA GLU A 48 -6.68 6.29 3.88
C GLU A 48 -8.02 5.54 3.92
N ASN A 49 -8.39 4.88 2.82
CA ASN A 49 -9.51 3.92 2.80
C ASN A 49 -9.09 2.52 3.29
N SER A 50 -7.81 2.32 3.66
CA SER A 50 -7.29 1.04 4.17
C SER A 50 -7.67 -0.15 3.30
N ARG A 51 -7.42 -0.03 1.98
CA ARG A 51 -7.73 -1.08 1.00
C ARG A 51 -6.76 -1.08 -0.17
N ILE A 52 -6.76 -2.19 -0.91
CA ILE A 52 -6.22 -2.25 -2.27
C ILE A 52 -7.39 -2.35 -3.24
N GLN A 53 -7.41 -1.52 -4.27
CA GLN A 53 -8.35 -1.66 -5.37
C GLN A 53 -7.64 -2.20 -6.62
N VAL A 54 -8.29 -3.09 -7.34
CA VAL A 54 -7.78 -3.73 -8.55
C VAL A 54 -8.60 -3.28 -9.75
N PHE A 55 -7.91 -2.87 -10.78
CA PHE A 55 -8.50 -2.39 -12.05
C PHE A 55 -7.89 -3.15 -13.23
N THR A 56 -8.63 -3.21 -14.33
CA THR A 56 -8.04 -3.58 -15.62
C THR A 56 -7.08 -2.47 -16.10
N ALA A 57 -6.27 -2.76 -17.12
CA ALA A 57 -5.43 -1.75 -17.77
C ALA A 57 -6.24 -0.53 -18.27
N ASP A 58 -7.51 -0.74 -18.60
CA ASP A 58 -8.44 0.31 -19.04
C ASP A 58 -9.13 1.04 -17.87
N GLY A 59 -8.72 0.79 -16.62
CA GLY A 59 -9.24 1.46 -15.45
C GLY A 59 -10.66 1.04 -15.04
N GLN A 60 -11.14 -0.14 -15.49
CA GLN A 60 -12.39 -0.71 -15.02
C GLN A 60 -12.15 -1.38 -13.67
N PHE A 61 -12.98 -1.05 -12.68
CA PHE A 61 -12.91 -1.70 -11.36
C PHE A 61 -13.19 -3.22 -11.48
N VAL A 62 -12.33 -4.00 -10.86
CA VAL A 62 -12.45 -5.46 -10.84
C VAL A 62 -12.87 -5.95 -9.45
N ARG A 63 -12.16 -5.52 -8.41
CA ARG A 63 -12.38 -5.92 -7.01
C ARG A 63 -11.59 -5.05 -6.05
N GLU A 64 -11.87 -5.21 -4.77
CA GLU A 64 -11.07 -4.64 -3.70
C GLU A 64 -10.61 -5.70 -2.69
N TRP A 65 -9.52 -5.42 -2.00
CA TRP A 65 -9.05 -6.19 -0.84
C TRP A 65 -9.09 -5.30 0.39
N LYS A 66 -9.77 -5.79 1.41
CA LYS A 66 -9.78 -5.22 2.76
C LYS A 66 -8.84 -5.99 3.68
N GLY A 67 -8.66 -5.52 4.91
CA GLY A 67 -7.77 -6.14 5.89
C GLY A 67 -6.30 -5.76 5.70
N VAL A 68 -6.04 -4.67 4.99
CA VAL A 68 -4.77 -3.94 5.00
C VAL A 68 -4.97 -2.62 5.75
N HIS A 69 -3.92 -2.14 6.42
CA HIS A 69 -4.01 -0.96 7.30
C HIS A 69 -3.10 0.16 6.78
N ARG A 70 -3.71 1.17 6.15
CA ARG A 70 -3.03 2.30 5.51
C ARG A 70 -1.87 1.84 4.63
N PRO A 71 -2.15 1.11 3.52
CA PRO A 71 -1.12 0.59 2.65
C PRO A 71 -0.39 1.74 1.94
N ASP A 72 0.91 1.85 2.15
CA ASP A 72 1.75 2.87 1.54
C ASP A 72 2.42 2.38 0.26
N HIS A 73 2.76 1.10 0.18
CA HIS A 73 3.37 0.53 -1.02
C HIS A 73 2.79 -0.83 -1.36
N ILE A 74 2.62 -1.09 -2.65
CA ILE A 74 2.26 -2.41 -3.18
C ILE A 74 3.18 -2.77 -4.32
N TRP A 75 3.61 -4.03 -4.37
CA TRP A 75 4.51 -4.54 -5.40
C TRP A 75 4.29 -6.04 -5.62
N GLN A 76 4.37 -6.50 -6.89
CA GLN A 76 4.34 -7.91 -7.20
C GLN A 76 5.75 -8.50 -7.18
N GLY A 77 5.99 -9.44 -6.29
CA GLY A 77 7.25 -10.16 -6.20
C GLY A 77 7.52 -11.08 -7.38
N PRO A 78 8.77 -11.55 -7.54
CA PRO A 78 9.11 -12.51 -8.59
C PRO A 78 8.42 -13.87 -8.43
N ASP A 79 7.98 -14.20 -7.22
CA ASP A 79 7.16 -15.36 -6.87
C ASP A 79 5.68 -15.22 -7.29
N GLY A 80 5.32 -14.04 -7.82
CA GLY A 80 3.96 -13.71 -8.24
C GLY A 80 3.04 -13.23 -7.12
N ASN A 81 3.47 -13.26 -5.86
CA ASN A 81 2.71 -12.75 -4.74
C ASN A 81 2.78 -11.22 -4.64
N MET A 82 1.81 -10.65 -3.93
CA MET A 82 1.71 -9.22 -3.71
C MET A 82 2.25 -8.89 -2.32
N TYR A 83 3.21 -7.98 -2.28
CA TYR A 83 3.82 -7.46 -1.06
C TYR A 83 3.25 -6.07 -0.78
N VAL A 84 2.73 -5.86 0.41
CA VAL A 84 2.11 -4.60 0.83
C VAL A 84 2.83 -4.09 2.07
N ALA A 85 3.44 -2.89 1.98
CA ALA A 85 3.91 -2.18 3.16
C ALA A 85 2.75 -1.40 3.77
N GLU A 86 2.55 -1.59 5.05
CA GLU A 86 1.51 -0.93 5.83
C GLU A 86 2.12 0.11 6.77
N LEU A 87 1.64 1.35 6.66
CA LEU A 87 1.98 2.39 7.63
C LEU A 87 1.37 2.08 9.01
N GLY A 88 0.22 1.42 9.01
CA GLY A 88 -0.53 1.12 10.21
C GLY A 88 -1.18 2.36 10.85
N PHE A 89 -1.75 2.16 12.02
CA PHE A 89 -2.31 3.22 12.86
C PHE A 89 -1.59 3.22 14.21
N ARG A 90 -1.07 4.37 14.63
CA ARG A 90 -0.51 4.57 15.95
C ARG A 90 -1.45 5.41 16.79
N GLN A 91 -1.61 5.04 18.03
CA GLN A 91 -2.29 5.87 19.01
C GLN A 91 -1.56 7.21 19.13
N GLY A 92 -2.27 8.33 18.93
CA GLY A 92 -1.73 9.67 19.02
C GLY A 92 -1.19 10.29 17.72
N LEU A 93 -1.09 9.55 16.61
CA LEU A 93 -0.93 10.15 15.30
C LEU A 93 -2.30 10.62 14.82
N THR A 94 -2.59 11.89 15.03
CA THR A 94 -3.71 12.55 14.37
C THR A 94 -3.29 12.85 12.93
N LEU A 95 -4.02 12.29 11.95
CA LEU A 95 -4.07 12.92 10.64
C LEU A 95 -4.51 14.37 10.88
N ASP A 96 -3.92 15.32 10.15
CA ASP A 96 -4.39 16.69 10.19
C ASP A 96 -5.89 16.71 9.82
N SER A 97 -6.74 16.83 10.84
CA SER A 97 -8.19 16.83 10.69
C SER A 97 -8.69 17.97 9.81
N SER A 98 -7.85 18.98 9.57
CA SER A 98 -8.13 20.07 8.63
C SER A 98 -8.15 19.59 7.18
N LEU A 99 -7.42 18.52 6.86
CA LEU A 99 -7.38 17.92 5.52
C LEU A 99 -8.45 16.85 5.31
N TYR A 100 -8.96 16.25 6.41
CA TYR A 100 -9.91 15.14 6.38
C TYR A 100 -10.95 15.23 7.50
N PRO A 101 -11.83 16.26 7.48
CA PRO A 101 -12.71 16.58 8.61
C PRO A 101 -13.80 15.53 8.88
N GLU A 102 -14.03 14.59 7.98
CA GLU A 102 -15.17 13.68 8.04
C GLU A 102 -14.81 12.21 8.35
N GLN A 103 -13.53 11.89 8.54
CA GLN A 103 -13.14 10.52 8.88
C GLN A 103 -12.78 10.41 10.36
N PRO A 104 -13.62 9.72 11.17
CA PRO A 104 -13.19 9.35 12.51
C PRO A 104 -12.03 8.37 12.37
N LEU A 105 -10.83 8.80 12.72
CA LEU A 105 -9.72 7.88 12.92
C LEU A 105 -10.15 6.89 14.00
N PRO A 106 -9.90 5.61 13.85
CA PRO A 106 -10.11 4.65 14.93
C PRO A 106 -9.11 4.96 16.05
N HIS A 107 -9.49 5.87 16.94
CA HIS A 107 -8.67 6.31 18.07
C HIS A 107 -8.37 5.19 19.09
N GLU A 108 -9.02 4.06 18.96
CA GLU A 108 -9.00 2.99 19.94
C GLU A 108 -8.26 1.73 19.52
N VAL A 109 -7.87 1.60 18.24
CA VAL A 109 -7.23 0.38 17.77
C VAL A 109 -5.88 0.71 17.14
N SER A 110 -4.82 0.32 17.82
CA SER A 110 -3.47 0.34 17.24
C SER A 110 -3.34 -0.84 16.27
N HIS A 111 -3.24 -0.56 14.97
CA HIS A 111 -2.86 -1.54 13.99
C HIS A 111 -1.36 -1.38 13.71
N PRO A 112 -0.55 -2.41 13.96
CA PRO A 112 0.88 -2.31 13.74
C PRO A 112 1.21 -2.03 12.27
N SER A 113 2.27 -1.29 12.05
CA SER A 113 2.94 -1.21 10.77
C SER A 113 3.58 -2.55 10.42
N GLY A 114 3.73 -2.85 9.13
CA GLY A 114 4.31 -4.11 8.74
C GLY A 114 4.38 -4.34 7.25
N VAL A 115 4.70 -5.57 6.90
CA VAL A 115 4.59 -6.08 5.54
C VAL A 115 3.58 -7.22 5.53
N LYS A 116 2.64 -7.17 4.58
CA LYS A 116 1.73 -8.28 4.26
C LYS A 116 2.08 -8.91 2.94
N ILE A 117 1.95 -10.22 2.88
CA ILE A 117 2.09 -11.02 1.66
C ILE A 117 0.73 -11.61 1.32
N LEU A 118 0.25 -11.31 0.12
CA LEU A 118 -1.05 -11.75 -0.37
C LEU A 118 -0.91 -12.43 -1.74
N THR A 119 -1.82 -13.31 -2.06
CA THR A 119 -1.96 -13.79 -3.44
C THR A 119 -2.47 -12.67 -4.35
N PRO A 120 -2.37 -12.79 -5.69
CA PRO A 120 -2.96 -11.84 -6.64
C PRO A 120 -4.49 -11.70 -6.56
N ILE A 121 -5.15 -12.59 -5.84
CA ILE A 121 -6.60 -12.50 -5.56
C ILE A 121 -6.92 -11.94 -4.18
N GLY A 122 -5.89 -11.51 -3.41
CA GLY A 122 -6.05 -10.89 -2.10
C GLY A 122 -6.11 -11.84 -0.91
N GLN A 123 -5.81 -13.12 -1.11
CA GLN A 123 -5.74 -14.08 -0.01
C GLN A 123 -4.46 -13.86 0.80
N TRP A 124 -4.57 -13.72 2.11
CA TRP A 124 -3.45 -13.56 3.02
C TRP A 124 -2.60 -14.84 3.09
N LEU A 125 -1.30 -14.69 2.95
CA LEU A 125 -0.30 -15.76 3.03
C LEU A 125 0.57 -15.65 4.28
N GLY A 126 0.86 -14.43 4.71
CA GLY A 126 1.73 -14.16 5.85
C GLY A 126 2.11 -12.69 5.92
N GLY A 127 2.95 -12.37 6.89
CA GLY A 127 3.45 -11.02 7.08
C GLY A 127 4.17 -10.88 8.41
N TRP A 128 4.78 -9.72 8.63
CA TRP A 128 5.47 -9.38 9.89
C TRP A 128 5.48 -7.87 10.11
N GLY A 129 5.79 -7.48 11.32
CA GLY A 129 5.87 -6.10 11.80
C GLY A 129 5.03 -5.94 13.06
N MET A 130 5.58 -5.25 14.06
CA MET A 130 4.97 -5.06 15.37
C MET A 130 4.94 -3.60 15.80
N SER A 131 5.38 -2.67 14.96
CA SER A 131 5.47 -1.24 15.29
C SER A 131 6.35 -0.92 16.50
N THR A 132 7.44 -1.66 16.69
CA THR A 132 8.44 -1.37 17.71
C THR A 132 9.77 -0.96 17.06
N ASP A 133 10.71 -0.44 17.84
CA ASP A 133 12.06 -0.08 17.41
C ASP A 133 13.05 -1.27 17.45
N THR A 134 12.56 -2.43 17.86
CA THR A 134 13.34 -3.68 17.84
C THR A 134 13.75 -4.03 16.41
N PRO A 135 15.00 -4.42 16.16
CA PRO A 135 15.42 -4.91 14.84
C PRO A 135 14.55 -6.08 14.37
N GLY A 136 14.03 -5.96 13.15
CA GLY A 136 13.07 -6.91 12.58
C GLY A 136 11.62 -6.48 12.67
N ASP A 137 11.26 -5.59 13.60
CA ASP A 137 9.95 -4.93 13.62
C ASP A 137 9.94 -3.70 12.71
N ILE A 138 8.75 -3.27 12.28
CA ILE A 138 8.55 -2.16 11.36
C ILE A 138 7.72 -1.08 12.06
N ILE A 139 8.28 0.14 12.15
CA ILE A 139 7.61 1.26 12.83
C ILE A 139 6.62 1.96 11.91
N ALA A 140 7.03 2.25 10.68
CA ALA A 140 6.24 2.96 9.69
C ALA A 140 6.71 2.55 8.29
N GLY A 141 6.31 1.34 7.86
CA GLY A 141 6.66 0.79 6.56
C GLY A 141 6.08 1.65 5.45
N HIS A 142 6.96 2.16 4.56
CA HIS A 142 6.58 3.13 3.55
C HIS A 142 6.92 2.67 2.13
N ALA A 143 8.11 2.14 1.92
CA ALA A 143 8.56 1.69 0.61
C ALA A 143 9.25 0.33 0.71
N MET A 144 9.20 -0.44 -0.37
CA MET A 144 9.85 -1.75 -0.43
C MET A 144 10.57 -1.95 -1.76
N ALA A 145 11.65 -2.71 -1.71
CA ALA A 145 12.32 -3.24 -2.89
C ALA A 145 12.86 -4.64 -2.58
N MET A 146 13.00 -5.47 -3.60
CA MET A 146 13.61 -6.80 -3.46
C MET A 146 14.80 -6.89 -4.40
N ASP A 147 15.91 -7.45 -3.92
CA ASP A 147 17.08 -7.67 -4.77
C ASP A 147 16.97 -9.00 -5.56
N SER A 148 17.94 -9.24 -6.43
CA SER A 148 17.98 -10.45 -7.28
C SER A 148 18.15 -11.76 -6.49
N LYS A 149 18.49 -11.69 -5.20
CA LYS A 149 18.58 -12.85 -4.32
C LYS A 149 17.26 -13.14 -3.61
N GLY A 150 16.29 -12.24 -3.71
CA GLY A 150 15.02 -12.30 -3.03
C GLY A 150 15.03 -11.71 -1.62
N ASP A 151 16.09 -10.98 -1.25
CA ASP A 151 16.13 -10.25 0.01
C ASP A 151 15.25 -9.00 -0.10
N LEU A 152 14.36 -8.79 0.87
CA LEU A 152 13.44 -7.66 0.90
C LEU A 152 14.06 -6.50 1.71
N TYR A 153 13.97 -5.31 1.17
CA TYR A 153 14.34 -4.06 1.83
C TYR A 153 13.07 -3.27 2.11
N VAL A 154 12.91 -2.80 3.34
CA VAL A 154 11.79 -1.97 3.78
C VAL A 154 12.35 -0.64 4.25
N GLY A 155 11.95 0.44 3.58
CA GLY A 155 12.19 1.81 4.02
C GLY A 155 11.10 2.23 4.99
N GLU A 156 11.50 2.70 6.16
CA GLU A 156 10.61 3.22 7.19
C GLU A 156 10.68 4.75 7.21
N THR A 157 9.54 5.37 7.39
CA THR A 157 9.40 6.83 7.53
C THR A 157 9.07 7.22 8.98
N LEU A 158 8.86 8.51 9.22
CA LEU A 158 8.52 9.05 10.54
C LEU A 158 9.56 8.62 11.59
N ASP A 159 9.11 8.09 12.72
CA ASP A 159 9.97 7.68 13.82
C ASP A 159 10.88 6.49 13.49
N GLY A 160 10.55 5.71 12.44
CA GLY A 160 11.39 4.59 11.98
C GLY A 160 12.72 5.08 11.42
N ALA A 161 12.66 6.04 10.50
CA ALA A 161 13.81 6.73 9.88
C ALA A 161 14.99 5.82 9.53
N ARG A 162 14.72 4.60 9.05
CA ARG A 162 15.73 3.57 8.75
C ARG A 162 15.33 2.75 7.51
N VAL A 163 16.29 1.97 7.02
CA VAL A 163 16.05 0.91 6.04
C VAL A 163 16.44 -0.41 6.68
N GLN A 164 15.55 -1.39 6.63
CA GLN A 164 15.82 -2.74 7.10
C GLN A 164 15.92 -3.71 5.93
N LYS A 165 16.84 -4.64 6.02
CA LYS A 165 16.99 -5.75 5.09
C LYS A 165 16.52 -7.05 5.76
N TYR A 166 15.60 -7.74 5.11
CA TYR A 166 15.12 -9.06 5.50
C TYR A 166 15.66 -10.08 4.49
N ALA A 167 16.66 -10.85 4.94
CA ALA A 167 17.28 -11.85 4.10
C ALA A 167 16.35 -13.04 3.89
N ARG A 168 16.24 -13.48 2.64
CA ARG A 168 15.52 -14.70 2.30
C ARG A 168 16.30 -15.89 2.88
N VAL A 169 15.66 -16.65 3.78
CA VAL A 169 16.18 -17.95 4.21
C VAL A 169 15.62 -19.03 3.29
N GLY A 170 16.49 -19.90 2.81
CA GLY A 170 16.19 -20.97 1.85
C GLY A 170 15.28 -22.06 2.41
#